data_aeed26d8536a9807d0bbac03b909ced0
#
_entry.id   aeed26d8536a9807d0bbac03b909ced0
#
_cell.length_a   1.000
_cell.length_b   1.000
_cell.length_c   1.000
_cell.angle_alpha   90.00
_cell.angle_beta   90.00
_cell.angle_gamma   90.00
#
_symmetry.space_group_name_H-M   'P 1'
#
loop_
_entity.id
_entity.type
_entity.pdbx_description
1 polymer ?
#
loop_
_entity_poly.entity_id
_entity_poly.type
_entity_poly.pdbx_seq_one_letter_code
_entity_poly.pdbx_strand_id
1 'polypeptide(L)'
;MERADAIQSGEIYVDSSINEPYVCDVQNIPWDVAFTKSPGTFSLYLLSLNPVAYLTQGYYITEDPDYLTTAKDILTQWIQYKNTETSHENPYLWYDHGTAIRCNNIIYFIFAYNSQPSNEIDSDFCSLLMDILKEHGQHLSNEKEYFAKHNHGIFQDQALIYLSCFLDDQESTGWLALAKERIEGQKEYAFSDEMVHVE
;
A
#
# COMPACT_ATOMS: atom_id res chain seq x y z
N MET A 1 -3.47 12.29 -13.59
CA MET A 1 -3.15 12.11 -15.02
C MET A 1 -1.63 12.16 -15.20
N GLU A 2 -0.99 13.33 -15.15
CA GLU A 2 0.43 13.52 -15.47
C GLU A 2 1.38 12.45 -14.90
N ARG A 3 1.20 12.05 -13.62
CA ARG A 3 2.01 10.99 -13.02
C ARG A 3 1.70 9.59 -13.53
N ALA A 4 0.43 9.30 -13.81
CA ALA A 4 0.05 8.00 -14.36
C ALA A 4 0.63 7.80 -15.76
N ASP A 5 0.56 8.84 -16.61
CA ASP A 5 1.14 8.86 -17.97
C ASP A 5 2.66 8.69 -17.92
N ALA A 6 3.32 9.41 -16.99
CA ALA A 6 4.75 9.32 -16.78
C ALA A 6 5.20 7.92 -16.34
N ILE A 7 4.47 7.28 -15.42
CA ILE A 7 4.77 5.91 -14.96
C ILE A 7 4.67 4.92 -16.11
N GLN A 8 3.66 5.01 -16.98
CA GLN A 8 3.58 4.16 -18.18
C GLN A 8 4.78 4.35 -19.13
N SER A 9 5.37 5.55 -19.11
CA SER A 9 6.56 5.88 -19.91
C SER A 9 7.89 5.52 -19.21
N GLY A 10 7.86 4.92 -18.02
CA GLY A 10 9.05 4.52 -17.27
C GLY A 10 9.60 5.60 -16.32
N GLU A 11 8.84 6.66 -16.04
CA GLU A 11 9.18 7.70 -15.07
C GLU A 11 8.42 7.45 -13.75
N ILE A 12 9.03 6.73 -12.82
CA ILE A 12 8.38 6.30 -11.57
C ILE A 12 8.34 7.44 -10.56
N TYR A 13 7.16 7.98 -10.33
CA TYR A 13 6.86 8.88 -9.20
C TYR A 13 6.30 8.10 -8.03
N VAL A 14 6.79 8.36 -6.83
CA VAL A 14 6.38 7.62 -5.62
C VAL A 14 5.63 8.49 -4.61
N ASP A 15 5.93 9.79 -4.53
CA ASP A 15 5.29 10.72 -3.60
C ASP A 15 5.34 12.17 -4.08
N SER A 16 4.46 13.02 -3.55
CA SER A 16 4.40 14.44 -3.89
C SER A 16 5.59 15.25 -3.35
N SER A 17 6.25 14.79 -2.31
CA SER A 17 7.45 15.43 -1.75
C SER A 17 8.71 15.14 -2.58
N ILE A 18 8.66 14.16 -3.49
CA ILE A 18 9.75 13.80 -4.40
C ILE A 18 9.34 14.18 -5.83
N ASN A 19 9.80 15.33 -6.30
CA ASN A 19 9.42 15.86 -7.61
C ASN A 19 10.22 15.27 -8.78
N GLU A 20 11.29 14.55 -8.50
CA GLU A 20 12.16 13.92 -9.49
C GLU A 20 11.72 12.47 -9.71
N PRO A 21 11.38 12.05 -10.94
CA PRO A 21 11.04 10.67 -11.21
C PRO A 21 12.28 9.78 -11.24
N TYR A 22 12.14 8.55 -10.78
CA TYR A 22 13.12 7.51 -11.05
C TYR A 22 12.86 6.92 -12.44
N VAL A 23 13.80 7.05 -13.36
CA VAL A 23 13.66 6.56 -14.73
C VAL A 23 14.17 5.13 -14.83
N CYS A 24 13.28 4.20 -15.16
CA CYS A 24 13.62 2.79 -15.38
C CYS A 24 12.64 2.13 -16.36
N ASP A 25 12.93 0.88 -16.71
CA ASP A 25 11.96 0.04 -17.40
C ASP A 25 10.84 -0.35 -16.40
N VAL A 26 9.61 0.08 -16.68
CA VAL A 26 8.44 -0.22 -15.84
C VAL A 26 8.14 -1.72 -15.74
N GLN A 27 8.60 -2.51 -16.71
CA GLN A 27 8.50 -3.97 -16.71
C GLN A 27 9.59 -4.65 -15.85
N ASN A 28 10.56 -3.88 -15.33
CA ASN A 28 11.67 -4.41 -14.53
C ASN A 28 12.15 -3.38 -13.50
N ILE A 29 11.30 -3.07 -12.52
CA ILE A 29 11.57 -2.08 -11.47
C ILE A 29 12.61 -2.64 -10.49
N PRO A 30 13.74 -1.94 -10.25
CA PRO A 30 14.70 -2.34 -9.23
C PRO A 30 14.21 -1.90 -7.83
N TRP A 31 13.64 -2.82 -7.07
CA TRP A 31 12.97 -2.56 -5.78
C TRP A 31 13.94 -2.11 -4.65
N ASP A 32 15.23 -2.43 -4.75
CA ASP A 32 16.26 -2.09 -3.75
C ASP A 32 17.04 -0.82 -4.10
N VAL A 33 16.53 -0.01 -5.02
CA VAL A 33 17.24 1.19 -5.47
C VAL A 33 17.26 2.29 -4.41
N ALA A 34 18.44 2.84 -4.17
CA ALA A 34 18.60 4.07 -3.41
C ALA A 34 18.57 5.27 -4.38
N PHE A 35 17.51 6.08 -4.29
CA PHE A 35 17.28 7.20 -5.19
C PHE A 35 17.03 8.49 -4.40
N THR A 36 17.48 9.63 -4.96
CA THR A 36 17.33 10.98 -4.39
C THR A 36 18.16 11.25 -3.13
N LYS A 37 18.00 12.46 -2.57
CA LYS A 37 18.61 12.86 -1.29
C LYS A 37 17.92 12.23 -0.07
N SER A 38 16.77 11.59 -0.28
CA SER A 38 15.99 10.91 0.75
C SER A 38 15.68 9.47 0.30
N PRO A 39 16.69 8.61 0.19
CA PRO A 39 16.52 7.27 -0.36
C PRO A 39 15.54 6.42 0.45
N GLY A 40 15.49 6.59 1.78
CA GLY A 40 14.54 5.91 2.64
C GLY A 40 13.09 6.30 2.35
N THR A 41 12.82 7.59 2.14
CA THR A 41 11.47 8.06 1.75
C THR A 41 11.07 7.53 0.39
N PHE A 42 12.01 7.50 -0.56
CA PHE A 42 11.74 6.92 -1.88
C PHE A 42 11.41 5.43 -1.79
N SER A 43 12.25 4.64 -1.10
CA SER A 43 12.04 3.20 -0.90
C SER A 43 10.73 2.90 -0.17
N LEU A 44 10.42 3.68 0.88
CA LEU A 44 9.15 3.57 1.60
C LEU A 44 7.95 3.66 0.65
N TYR A 45 7.85 4.72 -0.14
CA TYR A 45 6.69 4.95 -1.00
C TYR A 45 6.68 4.08 -2.27
N LEU A 46 7.85 3.66 -2.77
CA LEU A 46 7.93 2.66 -3.83
C LEU A 46 7.36 1.31 -3.35
N LEU A 47 7.83 0.85 -2.19
CA LEU A 47 7.37 -0.41 -1.57
C LEU A 47 5.95 -0.31 -1.01
N SER A 48 5.43 0.88 -0.77
CA SER A 48 4.01 1.11 -0.47
C SER A 48 3.11 1.00 -1.71
N LEU A 49 3.67 0.77 -2.90
CA LEU A 49 2.95 0.67 -4.17
C LEU A 49 2.19 1.95 -4.56
N ASN A 50 2.73 3.13 -4.21
CA ASN A 50 2.13 4.40 -4.64
C ASN A 50 2.02 4.55 -6.16
N PRO A 51 2.96 4.04 -6.99
CA PRO A 51 2.80 4.02 -8.45
C PRO A 51 1.52 3.30 -8.90
N VAL A 52 1.14 2.20 -8.23
CA VAL A 52 -0.12 1.49 -8.50
C VAL A 52 -1.34 2.37 -8.24
N ALA A 53 -1.33 3.14 -7.14
CA ALA A 53 -2.41 4.08 -6.85
C ALA A 53 -2.54 5.18 -7.89
N TYR A 54 -1.43 5.74 -8.39
CA TYR A 54 -1.47 6.75 -9.47
C TYR A 54 -2.04 6.18 -10.77
N LEU A 55 -1.64 4.97 -11.16
CA LEU A 55 -2.17 4.28 -12.33
C LEU A 55 -3.67 3.98 -12.15
N THR A 56 -4.06 3.47 -11.00
CA THR A 56 -5.48 3.22 -10.67
C THR A 56 -6.31 4.50 -10.76
N GLN A 57 -5.78 5.63 -10.28
CA GLN A 57 -6.42 6.94 -10.44
C GLN A 57 -6.52 7.35 -11.91
N GLY A 58 -5.50 7.07 -12.72
CA GLY A 58 -5.51 7.29 -14.17
C GLY A 58 -6.68 6.57 -14.83
N TYR A 59 -6.87 5.30 -14.50
CA TYR A 59 -8.01 4.51 -14.96
C TYR A 59 -9.36 5.12 -14.58
N TYR A 60 -9.58 5.51 -13.32
CA TYR A 60 -10.84 6.13 -12.90
C TYR A 60 -11.16 7.44 -13.61
N ILE A 61 -10.16 8.14 -14.12
CA ILE A 61 -10.36 9.40 -14.85
C ILE A 61 -10.63 9.16 -16.33
N THR A 62 -10.00 8.16 -16.94
CA THR A 62 -9.98 7.97 -18.41
C THR A 62 -10.76 6.76 -18.88
N GLU A 63 -10.98 5.78 -17.99
CA GLU A 63 -11.47 4.42 -18.30
C GLU A 63 -10.54 3.64 -19.25
N ASP A 64 -9.27 4.08 -19.41
CA ASP A 64 -8.27 3.40 -20.23
C ASP A 64 -7.69 2.20 -19.46
N PRO A 65 -7.92 0.94 -19.93
CA PRO A 65 -7.49 -0.28 -19.25
C PRO A 65 -5.97 -0.45 -19.22
N ASP A 66 -5.21 0.25 -20.05
CA ASP A 66 -3.75 0.16 -20.08
C ASP A 66 -3.12 0.58 -18.76
N TYR A 67 -3.76 1.50 -18.02
CA TYR A 67 -3.33 1.86 -16.67
C TYR A 67 -3.43 0.69 -15.70
N LEU A 68 -4.53 -0.08 -15.73
CA LEU A 68 -4.69 -1.25 -14.86
C LEU A 68 -3.79 -2.41 -15.27
N THR A 69 -3.50 -2.55 -16.56
CA THR A 69 -2.52 -3.52 -17.06
C THR A 69 -1.13 -3.22 -16.49
N THR A 70 -0.68 -1.97 -16.59
CA THR A 70 0.61 -1.54 -16.03
C THR A 70 0.63 -1.68 -14.50
N ALA A 71 -0.46 -1.34 -13.82
CA ALA A 71 -0.58 -1.50 -12.37
C ALA A 71 -0.50 -2.99 -11.94
N LYS A 72 -1.15 -3.90 -12.69
CA LYS A 72 -1.05 -5.35 -12.48
C LYS A 72 0.37 -5.87 -12.66
N ASP A 73 1.08 -5.39 -13.67
CA ASP A 73 2.47 -5.76 -13.91
C ASP A 73 3.37 -5.33 -12.75
N ILE A 74 3.21 -4.10 -12.25
CA ILE A 74 3.95 -3.60 -11.09
C ILE A 74 3.63 -4.42 -9.83
N LEU A 75 2.35 -4.74 -9.58
CA LEU A 75 1.95 -5.61 -8.47
C LEU A 75 2.58 -6.99 -8.58
N THR A 76 2.58 -7.58 -9.78
CA THR A 76 3.17 -8.90 -10.03
C THR A 76 4.68 -8.89 -9.74
N GLN A 77 5.40 -7.86 -10.19
CA GLN A 77 6.82 -7.69 -9.91
C GLN A 77 7.09 -7.51 -8.42
N TRP A 78 6.28 -6.72 -7.70
CA TRP A 78 6.41 -6.54 -6.26
C TRP A 78 6.19 -7.87 -5.52
N ILE A 79 5.20 -8.69 -5.93
CA ILE A 79 4.95 -10.00 -5.34
C ILE A 79 6.16 -10.93 -5.56
N GLN A 80 6.75 -10.92 -6.75
CA GLN A 80 7.96 -11.68 -7.03
C GLN A 80 9.13 -11.22 -6.17
N TYR A 81 9.36 -9.90 -6.08
CA TYR A 81 10.39 -9.31 -5.23
C TYR A 81 10.19 -9.68 -3.75
N LYS A 82 8.98 -9.52 -3.21
CA LYS A 82 8.64 -9.87 -1.82
C LYS A 82 9.06 -11.29 -1.43
N ASN A 83 9.01 -12.21 -2.37
CA ASN A 83 9.33 -13.63 -2.17
C ASN A 83 10.82 -13.96 -2.35
N THR A 84 11.69 -12.98 -2.59
CA THR A 84 13.14 -13.19 -2.67
C THR A 84 13.81 -13.15 -1.29
N GLU A 85 14.96 -13.83 -1.15
CA GLU A 85 15.73 -13.75 0.11
C GLU A 85 16.21 -12.32 0.39
N THR A 86 16.64 -11.60 -0.64
CA THR A 86 17.15 -10.23 -0.52
C THR A 86 16.09 -9.23 -0.06
N SER A 87 14.82 -9.46 -0.36
CA SER A 87 13.74 -8.57 0.08
C SER A 87 13.60 -8.50 1.60
N HIS A 88 13.92 -9.57 2.31
CA HIS A 88 13.85 -9.63 3.78
C HIS A 88 14.90 -8.77 4.48
N GLU A 89 15.95 -8.36 3.77
CA GLU A 89 16.96 -7.43 4.27
C GLU A 89 16.52 -5.95 4.08
N ASN A 90 15.49 -5.70 3.27
CA ASN A 90 14.99 -4.35 3.03
C ASN A 90 14.09 -3.89 4.19
N PRO A 91 14.50 -2.88 4.98
CA PRO A 91 13.76 -2.45 6.16
C PRO A 91 12.40 -1.83 5.85
N TYR A 92 12.15 -1.47 4.58
CA TYR A 92 10.89 -0.85 4.16
C TYR A 92 9.86 -1.85 3.61
N LEU A 93 10.23 -3.13 3.42
CA LEU A 93 9.29 -4.13 2.92
C LEU A 93 8.07 -4.30 3.83
N TRP A 94 8.33 -4.42 5.14
CA TRP A 94 7.29 -4.57 6.16
C TRP A 94 7.25 -3.39 7.14
N TYR A 95 7.75 -2.24 6.70
CA TYR A 95 7.67 -1.02 7.50
C TYR A 95 6.19 -0.67 7.75
N ASP A 96 5.82 -0.43 9.00
CA ASP A 96 4.46 -0.25 9.50
C ASP A 96 3.59 0.67 8.64
N HIS A 97 4.03 1.91 8.46
CA HIS A 97 3.35 2.91 7.64
C HIS A 97 3.28 2.50 6.16
N GLY A 98 4.37 1.97 5.61
CA GLY A 98 4.41 1.48 4.23
C GLY A 98 3.47 0.31 4.00
N THR A 99 3.40 -0.63 4.95
CA THR A 99 2.49 -1.77 4.92
C THR A 99 1.02 -1.33 4.95
N ALA A 100 0.69 -0.35 5.79
CA ALA A 100 -0.65 0.23 5.88
C ALA A 100 -1.08 0.92 4.57
N ILE A 101 -0.21 1.76 3.99
CA ILE A 101 -0.48 2.42 2.70
C ILE A 101 -0.65 1.38 1.59
N ARG A 102 0.19 0.36 1.56
CA ARG A 102 0.13 -0.70 0.54
C ARG A 102 -1.19 -1.46 0.58
N CYS A 103 -1.74 -1.76 1.76
CA CYS A 103 -3.09 -2.33 1.88
C CYS A 103 -4.13 -1.48 1.15
N ASN A 104 -4.12 -0.17 1.41
CA ASN A 104 -5.07 0.75 0.81
C ASN A 104 -4.92 0.80 -0.73
N ASN A 105 -3.67 0.82 -1.22
CA ASN A 105 -3.38 0.87 -2.64
C ASN A 105 -3.79 -0.42 -3.37
N ILE A 106 -3.59 -1.59 -2.75
CA ILE A 106 -4.04 -2.88 -3.29
C ILE A 106 -5.57 -2.95 -3.31
N ILE A 107 -6.25 -2.57 -2.22
CA ILE A 107 -7.73 -2.54 -2.17
C ILE A 107 -8.28 -1.58 -3.24
N TYR A 108 -7.69 -0.39 -3.39
CA TYR A 108 -8.08 0.59 -4.39
C TYR A 108 -7.94 0.02 -5.82
N PHE A 109 -6.83 -0.66 -6.10
CA PHE A 109 -6.62 -1.36 -7.37
C PHE A 109 -7.66 -2.45 -7.60
N ILE A 110 -7.96 -3.30 -6.60
CA ILE A 110 -8.93 -4.40 -6.75
C ILE A 110 -10.32 -3.86 -7.11
N PHE A 111 -10.75 -2.76 -6.50
CA PHE A 111 -12.03 -2.14 -6.86
C PHE A 111 -12.07 -1.68 -8.32
N ALA A 112 -11.01 -1.02 -8.79
CA ALA A 112 -10.90 -0.59 -10.18
C ALA A 112 -10.83 -1.80 -11.13
N TYR A 113 -9.99 -2.79 -10.80
CA TYR A 113 -9.79 -3.98 -11.61
C TYR A 113 -11.09 -4.79 -11.78
N ASN A 114 -11.89 -4.94 -10.71
CA ASN A 114 -13.16 -5.63 -10.74
C ASN A 114 -14.29 -4.81 -11.41
N SER A 115 -14.09 -3.54 -11.71
CA SER A 115 -15.06 -2.74 -12.49
C SER A 115 -14.96 -2.97 -13.99
N GLN A 116 -13.93 -3.66 -14.47
CA GLN A 116 -13.75 -4.02 -15.88
C GLN A 116 -14.74 -5.11 -16.31
N PRO A 117 -14.93 -5.32 -17.63
CA PRO A 117 -15.68 -6.46 -18.14
C PRO A 117 -15.16 -7.80 -17.60
N SER A 118 -16.04 -8.72 -17.24
CA SER A 118 -15.70 -9.96 -16.55
C SER A 118 -14.70 -10.86 -17.29
N ASN A 119 -14.63 -10.75 -18.61
CA ASN A 119 -13.67 -11.50 -19.44
C ASN A 119 -12.23 -10.94 -19.38
N GLU A 120 -12.03 -9.78 -18.77
CA GLU A 120 -10.74 -9.13 -18.59
C GLU A 120 -10.18 -9.32 -17.17
N ILE A 121 -10.99 -9.89 -16.27
CA ILE A 121 -10.64 -10.11 -14.88
C ILE A 121 -9.93 -11.47 -14.73
N ASP A 122 -8.72 -11.44 -14.21
CA ASP A 122 -7.95 -12.61 -13.82
C ASP A 122 -8.30 -12.99 -12.36
N SER A 123 -9.15 -14.01 -12.21
CA SER A 123 -9.64 -14.45 -10.89
C SER A 123 -8.52 -15.03 -10.00
N ASP A 124 -7.51 -15.67 -10.59
CA ASP A 124 -6.41 -16.25 -9.83
C ASP A 124 -5.51 -15.14 -9.27
N PHE A 125 -5.29 -14.09 -10.05
CA PHE A 125 -4.58 -12.91 -9.58
C PHE A 125 -5.36 -12.18 -8.48
N CYS A 126 -6.68 -12.04 -8.61
CA CYS A 126 -7.52 -11.47 -7.54
C CYS A 126 -7.41 -12.32 -6.26
N SER A 127 -7.47 -13.64 -6.36
CA SER A 127 -7.32 -14.53 -5.20
C SER A 127 -5.95 -14.38 -4.53
N LEU A 128 -4.88 -14.27 -5.32
CA LEU A 128 -3.54 -14.02 -4.82
C LEU A 128 -3.45 -12.68 -4.06
N LEU A 129 -4.09 -11.62 -4.56
CA LEU A 129 -4.13 -10.33 -3.86
C LEU A 129 -4.89 -10.41 -2.53
N MET A 130 -5.96 -11.23 -2.45
CA MET A 130 -6.68 -11.47 -1.19
C MET A 130 -5.79 -12.15 -0.15
N ASP A 131 -4.99 -13.15 -0.55
CA ASP A 131 -4.04 -13.82 0.34
C ASP A 131 -2.94 -12.84 0.83
N ILE A 132 -2.46 -11.99 -0.06
CA ILE A 132 -1.50 -10.92 0.28
C ILE A 132 -2.10 -9.94 1.29
N LEU A 133 -3.34 -9.52 1.11
CA LEU A 133 -4.01 -8.62 2.05
C LEU A 133 -4.18 -9.27 3.43
N LYS A 134 -4.43 -10.59 3.51
CA LYS A 134 -4.44 -11.33 4.78
C LYS A 134 -3.07 -11.31 5.45
N GLU A 135 -2.00 -11.58 4.71
CA GLU A 135 -0.62 -11.49 5.23
C GLU A 135 -0.34 -10.09 5.81
N HIS A 136 -0.77 -9.02 5.12
CA HIS A 136 -0.63 -7.66 5.62
C HIS A 136 -1.42 -7.43 6.92
N GLY A 137 -2.64 -7.94 7.01
CA GLY A 137 -3.45 -7.87 8.23
C GLY A 137 -2.77 -8.55 9.42
N GLN A 138 -2.14 -9.71 9.19
CA GLN A 138 -1.36 -10.42 10.21
C GLN A 138 -0.15 -9.62 10.69
N HIS A 139 0.57 -8.93 9.79
CA HIS A 139 1.66 -8.03 10.16
C HIS A 139 1.16 -6.82 10.97
N LEU A 140 0.13 -6.14 10.48
CA LEU A 140 -0.42 -4.94 11.12
C LEU A 140 -1.09 -5.23 12.48
N SER A 141 -1.62 -6.43 12.66
CA SER A 141 -2.22 -6.85 13.93
C SER A 141 -1.20 -7.31 14.98
N ASN A 142 0.08 -7.50 14.59
CA ASN A 142 1.12 -7.91 15.51
C ASN A 142 1.44 -6.80 16.53
N GLU A 143 1.20 -7.07 17.82
CA GLU A 143 1.44 -6.10 18.90
C GLU A 143 2.92 -5.65 19.01
N LYS A 144 3.87 -6.47 18.56
CA LYS A 144 5.30 -6.11 18.59
C LYS A 144 5.68 -5.09 17.55
N GLU A 145 4.88 -4.99 16.47
CA GLU A 145 5.07 -4.07 15.35
C GLU A 145 4.18 -2.82 15.45
N TYR A 146 3.39 -2.72 16.51
CA TYR A 146 2.45 -1.62 16.69
C TYR A 146 3.10 -0.38 17.30
N PHE A 147 2.91 0.76 16.65
CA PHE A 147 3.37 2.06 17.11
C PHE A 147 2.29 2.78 17.93
N ALA A 148 2.17 2.39 19.20
CA ALA A 148 1.27 3.08 20.13
C ALA A 148 1.70 4.54 20.34
N LYS A 149 0.72 5.45 20.48
CA LYS A 149 0.94 6.88 20.75
C LYS A 149 1.74 7.60 19.66
N HIS A 150 1.52 7.21 18.43
CA HIS A 150 2.18 7.74 17.25
C HIS A 150 1.21 7.73 16.05
N ASN A 151 1.36 8.68 15.12
CA ASN A 151 0.52 8.71 13.91
C ASN A 151 0.63 7.44 13.06
N HIS A 152 1.77 6.73 13.09
CA HIS A 152 1.94 5.45 12.39
C HIS A 152 0.94 4.40 12.90
N GLY A 153 0.67 4.33 14.22
CA GLY A 153 -0.35 3.45 14.78
C GLY A 153 -1.75 3.76 14.23
N ILE A 154 -2.07 5.03 13.99
CA ILE A 154 -3.34 5.41 13.37
C ILE A 154 -3.45 4.86 11.95
N PHE A 155 -2.38 4.91 11.15
CA PHE A 155 -2.37 4.32 9.80
C PHE A 155 -2.49 2.79 9.84
N GLN A 156 -1.83 2.13 10.80
CA GLN A 156 -1.96 0.68 10.99
C GLN A 156 -3.41 0.30 11.32
N ASP A 157 -4.03 1.01 12.26
CA ASP A 157 -5.41 0.75 12.68
C ASP A 157 -6.42 1.06 11.57
N GLN A 158 -6.20 2.14 10.80
CA GLN A 158 -7.02 2.45 9.63
C GLN A 158 -6.96 1.33 8.59
N ALA A 159 -5.77 0.81 8.30
CA ALA A 159 -5.61 -0.29 7.35
C ALA A 159 -6.29 -1.57 7.85
N LEU A 160 -6.20 -1.89 9.14
CA LEU A 160 -6.92 -3.02 9.75
C LEU A 160 -8.45 -2.89 9.63
N ILE A 161 -8.99 -1.68 9.79
CA ILE A 161 -10.43 -1.41 9.58
C ILE A 161 -10.81 -1.68 8.12
N TYR A 162 -10.03 -1.17 7.16
CA TYR A 162 -10.31 -1.39 5.74
C TYR A 162 -10.22 -2.86 5.36
N LEU A 163 -9.19 -3.57 5.84
CA LEU A 163 -9.04 -5.01 5.63
C LEU A 163 -10.22 -5.79 6.20
N SER A 164 -10.69 -5.43 7.41
CA SER A 164 -11.83 -6.07 8.06
C SER A 164 -13.13 -5.91 7.27
N CYS A 165 -13.33 -4.72 6.69
CA CYS A 165 -14.52 -4.46 5.87
C CYS A 165 -14.42 -5.12 4.49
N PHE A 166 -13.21 -5.36 4.00
CA PHE A 166 -12.97 -5.86 2.65
C PHE A 166 -12.92 -7.40 2.57
N LEU A 167 -12.27 -8.05 3.55
CA LEU A 167 -12.06 -9.50 3.54
C LEU A 167 -13.26 -10.30 4.06
N ASP A 168 -14.04 -9.73 4.98
CA ASP A 168 -15.26 -10.30 5.56
C ASP A 168 -15.14 -11.77 6.02
N ASP A 169 -14.04 -12.09 6.75
CA ASP A 169 -13.81 -13.39 7.35
C ASP A 169 -13.64 -13.31 8.89
N GLN A 170 -13.52 -14.45 9.55
CA GLN A 170 -13.42 -14.50 11.01
C GLN A 170 -12.16 -13.81 11.55
N GLU A 171 -11.02 -13.94 10.87
CA GLU A 171 -9.76 -13.34 11.26
C GLU A 171 -9.84 -11.82 11.13
N SER A 172 -10.33 -11.32 10.01
CA SER A 172 -10.49 -9.89 9.74
C SER A 172 -11.49 -9.22 10.70
N THR A 173 -12.52 -9.93 11.15
CA THR A 173 -13.44 -9.46 12.21
C THR A 173 -12.68 -9.20 13.52
N GLY A 174 -11.71 -10.04 13.86
CA GLY A 174 -10.83 -9.84 15.02
C GLY A 174 -9.98 -8.56 14.88
N TRP A 175 -9.48 -8.26 13.70
CA TRP A 175 -8.72 -7.04 13.43
C TRP A 175 -9.54 -5.76 13.60
N LEU A 176 -10.83 -5.79 13.28
CA LEU A 176 -11.71 -4.65 13.53
C LEU A 176 -11.85 -4.34 15.02
N ALA A 177 -11.98 -5.37 15.85
CA ALA A 177 -12.06 -5.20 17.30
C ALA A 177 -10.75 -4.64 17.86
N LEU A 178 -9.62 -5.18 17.43
CA LEU A 178 -8.27 -4.73 17.79
C LEU A 178 -8.03 -3.28 17.40
N ALA A 179 -8.32 -2.92 16.15
CA ALA A 179 -8.13 -1.55 15.66
C ALA A 179 -8.98 -0.52 16.43
N LYS A 180 -10.22 -0.86 16.76
CA LYS A 180 -11.09 0.00 17.60
C LYS A 180 -10.49 0.23 18.99
N GLU A 181 -10.00 -0.82 19.65
CA GLU A 181 -9.36 -0.71 20.96
C GLU A 181 -8.12 0.18 20.90
N ARG A 182 -7.25 -0.03 19.90
CA ARG A 182 -6.03 0.76 19.68
C ARG A 182 -6.34 2.24 19.40
N ILE A 183 -7.34 2.54 18.55
CA ILE A 183 -7.76 3.92 18.27
C ILE A 183 -8.27 4.63 19.51
N GLU A 184 -9.03 3.97 20.38
CA GLU A 184 -9.45 4.59 21.65
C GLU A 184 -8.25 4.93 22.54
N GLY A 185 -7.23 4.06 22.62
CA GLY A 185 -5.97 4.35 23.31
C GLY A 185 -5.17 5.50 22.68
N GLN A 186 -5.13 5.58 21.35
CA GLN A 186 -4.51 6.68 20.61
C GLN A 186 -5.24 8.01 20.88
N LYS A 187 -6.56 7.99 20.88
CA LYS A 187 -7.40 9.15 21.16
C LYS A 187 -7.17 9.67 22.59
N GLU A 188 -7.14 8.81 23.59
CA GLU A 188 -6.86 9.19 24.97
C GLU A 188 -5.48 9.85 25.12
N TYR A 189 -4.49 9.39 24.33
CA TYR A 189 -3.17 10.02 24.30
C TYR A 189 -3.17 11.34 23.55
N ALA A 190 -3.79 11.41 22.37
CA ALA A 190 -3.74 12.58 21.50
C ALA A 190 -4.57 13.77 22.01
N PHE A 191 -5.61 13.53 22.81
CA PHE A 191 -6.51 14.55 23.30
C PHE A 191 -6.52 14.54 24.82
N SER A 192 -6.02 15.62 25.43
CA SER A 192 -6.20 15.88 26.85
C SER A 192 -7.21 17.02 27.04
N ASP A 193 -7.65 17.24 28.28
CA ASP A 193 -8.59 18.32 28.61
C ASP A 193 -8.00 19.73 28.30
N GLU A 194 -6.69 19.82 28.16
CA GLU A 194 -5.99 21.11 28.00
C GLU A 194 -5.41 21.33 26.60
N MET A 195 -5.07 20.28 25.86
CA MET A 195 -4.44 20.39 24.54
C MET A 195 -4.55 19.14 23.68
N VAL A 196 -4.31 19.30 22.37
CA VAL A 196 -4.09 18.22 21.41
C VAL A 196 -2.58 17.99 21.32
N HIS A 197 -2.15 16.73 21.54
CA HIS A 197 -0.79 16.32 21.27
C HIS A 197 -0.69 15.95 19.78
N VAL A 198 0.19 16.64 19.06
CA VAL A 198 0.47 16.37 17.66
C VAL A 198 1.94 15.95 17.56
N GLU A 199 2.19 14.74 17.10
CA GLU A 199 3.52 14.23 16.74
C GLU A 199 3.65 14.07 15.23
#